data_239177b0a11ea149d0aa839e12b763eb
#
_entry.id   239177b0a11ea149d0aa839e12b763eb
#
_cell.length_a   1.000
_cell.length_b   1.000
_cell.length_c   1.000
_cell.angle_alpha   90.00
_cell.angle_beta   90.00
_cell.angle_gamma   90.00
#
_symmetry.space_group_name_H-M   'P 1'
#
loop_
_entity.id
_entity.type
_entity.pdbx_description
1 polymer ?
#
loop_
_entity_poly.entity_id
_entity_poly.type
_entity_poly.pdbx_seq_one_letter_code
_entity_poly.pdbx_strand_id
1 'polypeptide(L)'
;MKNIPSVNTEEISDYIKNIIESNNSVNKKLPICIWGKPGYGKTDIVEQIANDIGYEFISVPIGQFQEMGDLQGLPIKMFPMLTPSGKQTYVPEIEISMLEKRGWSYDLDRSPVTKCMKPEFVPDEKVHGEKGILLLDDVNRTTYDILNGIMQLLQNGELVSWKLPKGWHIVLTANPDNGNFNVSTMDEALITRCSHLNINFDINSWVKWAHENNLHSSCIQFASSNKELMEGINKRSGKFYENSRINPRTISHVFSHSKIHIDKYIQSGYQENKCLEHIRTLGFSTVGIEFTEDFITYLRTGIKNMILPTDIINANSVKLKKIKTEISLLKKKKRIDILNLIIMDLEYYLLRESEELNKSQYDNLIEILTFGTEDNTGFNRDLITSFWTSLCNVKKRRDYDSLSTERLKQISKITSDSKLIDSYK
;
A
#
# COMPACT_ATOMS: atom_id res chain seq x y z
N MET A 1 4.21 16.80 -20.04
CA MET A 1 4.76 15.43 -19.82
C MET A 1 4.06 14.39 -20.71
N LYS A 2 4.21 14.55 -22.02
CA LYS A 2 3.56 13.66 -22.99
C LYS A 2 4.48 12.48 -23.25
N ASN A 3 4.71 11.48 -22.62
CA ASN A 3 5.44 10.24 -22.94
C ASN A 3 6.02 9.52 -21.72
N ILE A 4 5.49 9.77 -20.51
CA ILE A 4 5.86 8.96 -19.35
C ILE A 4 5.12 7.63 -19.48
N PRO A 5 5.82 6.46 -19.41
CA PRO A 5 5.15 5.18 -19.48
C PRO A 5 4.19 5.02 -18.29
N SER A 6 2.98 4.55 -18.61
CA SER A 6 1.97 4.22 -17.61
C SER A 6 2.06 2.73 -17.28
N VAL A 7 2.19 2.44 -16.01
CA VAL A 7 2.42 1.09 -15.49
C VAL A 7 1.40 0.76 -14.39
N ASN A 8 1.14 -0.52 -14.20
CA ASN A 8 0.35 -1.03 -13.08
C ASN A 8 1.24 -1.24 -11.82
N THR A 9 0.64 -1.65 -10.73
CA THR A 9 1.33 -1.83 -9.45
C THR A 9 2.39 -2.94 -9.48
N GLU A 10 2.18 -4.03 -10.21
CA GLU A 10 3.15 -5.13 -10.33
C GLU A 10 4.35 -4.69 -11.19
N GLU A 11 4.09 -4.09 -12.34
CA GLU A 11 5.13 -3.57 -13.24
C GLU A 11 6.03 -2.51 -12.56
N ILE A 12 5.44 -1.61 -11.75
CA ILE A 12 6.22 -0.59 -11.04
C ILE A 12 7.08 -1.23 -9.94
N SER A 13 6.57 -2.26 -9.26
CA SER A 13 7.32 -3.01 -8.24
C SER A 13 8.55 -3.68 -8.85
N ASP A 14 8.37 -4.39 -9.95
CA ASP A 14 9.47 -5.05 -10.65
C ASP A 14 10.49 -4.04 -11.19
N TYR A 15 10.01 -2.93 -11.74
CA TYR A 15 10.88 -1.87 -12.24
C TYR A 15 11.74 -1.26 -11.12
N ILE A 16 11.15 -0.91 -9.97
CA ILE A 16 11.87 -0.33 -8.84
C ILE A 16 12.91 -1.32 -8.32
N LYS A 17 12.57 -2.59 -8.15
CA LYS A 17 13.50 -3.65 -7.71
C LYS A 17 14.69 -3.77 -8.66
N ASN A 18 14.44 -3.80 -9.96
CA ASN A 18 15.49 -3.88 -10.98
C ASN A 18 16.41 -2.64 -10.99
N ILE A 19 15.87 -1.43 -10.83
CA ILE A 19 16.67 -0.20 -10.74
C ILE A 19 17.50 -0.17 -9.45
N ILE A 20 16.94 -0.60 -8.32
CA ILE A 20 17.68 -0.69 -7.06
C ILE A 20 18.86 -1.68 -7.20
N GLU A 21 18.63 -2.84 -7.80
CA GLU A 21 19.69 -3.81 -8.06
C GLU A 21 20.78 -3.24 -8.97
N SER A 22 20.38 -2.62 -10.07
CA SER A 22 21.29 -1.94 -10.99
C SER A 22 22.08 -0.82 -10.31
N ASN A 23 21.40 -0.01 -9.48
CA ASN A 23 22.01 1.08 -8.72
C ASN A 23 23.11 0.60 -7.74
N ASN A 24 23.02 -0.63 -7.24
CA ASN A 24 24.03 -1.20 -6.35
C ASN A 24 25.35 -1.53 -7.10
N SER A 25 25.32 -1.61 -8.42
CA SER A 25 26.49 -1.92 -9.26
C SER A 25 27.13 -0.69 -9.90
N VAL A 26 26.53 0.50 -9.78
CA VAL A 26 27.03 1.73 -10.40
C VAL A 26 27.39 2.80 -9.37
N ASN A 27 28.32 3.69 -9.74
CA ASN A 27 28.76 4.78 -8.86
C ASN A 27 27.70 5.90 -8.75
N LYS A 28 26.95 6.16 -9.83
CA LYS A 28 25.92 7.20 -9.86
C LYS A 28 24.56 6.54 -9.97
N LYS A 29 23.80 6.65 -8.90
CA LYS A 29 22.46 6.08 -8.82
C LYS A 29 21.45 6.84 -9.65
N LEU A 30 20.49 6.14 -10.25
CA LEU A 30 19.35 6.70 -10.94
C LEU A 30 18.15 6.77 -9.97
N PRO A 31 17.71 7.96 -9.55
CA PRO A 31 16.51 8.12 -8.77
C PRO A 31 15.26 7.81 -9.61
N ILE A 32 14.16 7.44 -8.96
CA ILE A 32 12.89 7.12 -9.61
C ILE A 32 11.83 8.13 -9.17
N CYS A 33 11.10 8.71 -10.11
CA CYS A 33 9.98 9.61 -9.85
C CYS A 33 8.66 8.96 -10.29
N ILE A 34 7.76 8.72 -9.34
CA ILE A 34 6.46 8.10 -9.55
C ILE A 34 5.39 9.19 -9.62
N TRP A 35 4.79 9.32 -10.80
CA TRP A 35 3.65 10.20 -11.04
C TRP A 35 2.34 9.46 -10.84
N GLY A 36 1.33 10.14 -10.34
CA GLY A 36 -0.01 9.56 -10.22
C GLY A 36 -0.95 10.44 -9.44
N LYS A 37 -2.24 10.25 -9.67
CA LYS A 37 -3.29 11.00 -8.95
C LYS A 37 -3.19 10.78 -7.44
N PRO A 38 -3.60 11.74 -6.61
CA PRO A 38 -3.73 11.56 -5.17
C PRO A 38 -4.63 10.36 -4.84
N GLY A 39 -4.25 9.57 -3.84
CA GLY A 39 -5.02 8.40 -3.42
C GLY A 39 -4.81 7.13 -4.22
N TYR A 40 -3.85 7.10 -5.16
CA TYR A 40 -3.50 5.89 -5.93
C TYR A 40 -2.45 5.00 -5.24
N GLY A 41 -2.15 5.25 -3.96
CA GLY A 41 -1.26 4.40 -3.17
C GLY A 41 0.22 4.53 -3.49
N LYS A 42 0.68 5.67 -4.06
CA LYS A 42 2.10 5.87 -4.43
C LYS A 42 3.06 5.60 -3.28
N THR A 43 2.79 6.18 -2.11
CA THR A 43 3.60 6.03 -0.89
C THR A 43 3.57 4.60 -0.39
N ASP A 44 2.37 4.01 -0.28
CA ASP A 44 2.15 2.66 0.23
C ASP A 44 2.84 1.60 -0.64
N ILE A 45 2.86 1.79 -1.97
CA ILE A 45 3.55 0.88 -2.90
C ILE A 45 5.06 0.90 -2.66
N VAL A 46 5.67 2.07 -2.48
CA VAL A 46 7.11 2.17 -2.23
C VAL A 46 7.49 1.55 -0.89
N GLU A 47 6.68 1.78 0.15
CA GLU A 47 6.85 1.15 1.46
C GLU A 47 6.74 -0.38 1.34
N GLN A 48 5.75 -0.87 0.61
CA GLN A 48 5.57 -2.29 0.37
C GLN A 48 6.77 -2.90 -0.35
N ILE A 49 7.31 -2.22 -1.37
CA ILE A 49 8.49 -2.69 -2.11
C ILE A 49 9.72 -2.74 -1.18
N ALA A 50 9.93 -1.71 -0.35
CA ALA A 50 11.03 -1.69 0.61
C ALA A 50 10.96 -2.90 1.55
N ASN A 51 9.77 -3.16 2.11
CA ASN A 51 9.53 -4.32 2.95
C ASN A 51 9.77 -5.65 2.23
N ASP A 52 9.35 -5.76 0.94
CA ASP A 52 9.54 -6.98 0.14
C ASP A 52 11.01 -7.35 -0.09
N ILE A 53 11.86 -6.34 -0.27
CA ILE A 53 13.30 -6.55 -0.50
C ILE A 53 14.14 -6.49 0.78
N GLY A 54 13.49 -6.32 1.95
CA GLY A 54 14.16 -6.23 3.24
C GLY A 54 14.99 -4.96 3.42
N TYR A 55 14.53 -3.83 2.89
CA TYR A 55 15.14 -2.51 3.01
C TYR A 55 14.38 -1.66 4.02
N GLU A 56 15.10 -0.81 4.75
CA GLU A 56 14.50 0.21 5.60
C GLU A 56 13.76 1.25 4.74
N PHE A 57 12.72 1.84 5.31
CA PHE A 57 11.89 2.82 4.61
C PHE A 57 11.75 4.11 5.44
N ILE A 58 12.13 5.23 4.83
CA ILE A 58 11.92 6.56 5.40
C ILE A 58 11.12 7.39 4.39
N SER A 59 9.94 7.86 4.79
CA SER A 59 9.11 8.76 3.99
C SER A 59 9.19 10.18 4.53
N VAL A 60 9.49 11.12 3.64
CA VAL A 60 9.64 12.54 3.95
C VAL A 60 8.60 13.33 3.17
N PRO A 61 7.60 13.94 3.85
CA PRO A 61 6.56 14.72 3.20
C PRO A 61 7.07 16.10 2.78
N ILE A 62 7.72 16.18 1.63
CA ILE A 62 8.35 17.41 1.10
C ILE A 62 7.34 18.54 0.93
N GLY A 63 6.07 18.25 0.66
CA GLY A 63 5.02 19.26 0.59
C GLY A 63 4.80 20.07 1.88
N GLN A 64 5.36 19.65 3.01
CA GLN A 64 5.32 20.38 4.29
C GLN A 64 6.53 21.31 4.48
N PHE A 65 7.57 21.19 3.68
CA PHE A 65 8.78 21.98 3.78
C PHE A 65 8.54 23.39 3.21
N GLN A 66 8.97 24.40 3.95
CA GLN A 66 8.80 25.81 3.58
C GLN A 66 10.13 26.49 3.27
N GLU A 67 11.21 26.07 3.95
CA GLU A 67 12.52 26.67 3.86
C GLU A 67 13.61 25.61 3.60
N MET A 68 14.74 26.04 3.03
CA MET A 68 15.90 25.16 2.80
C MET A 68 16.44 24.54 4.09
N GLY A 69 16.23 25.20 5.23
CA GLY A 69 16.56 24.66 6.54
C GLY A 69 15.86 23.34 6.87
N ASP A 70 14.63 23.14 6.38
CA ASP A 70 13.89 21.91 6.56
C ASP A 70 14.57 20.74 5.84
N LEU A 71 15.18 20.99 4.68
CA LEU A 71 15.86 19.97 3.88
C LEU A 71 17.34 19.79 4.27
N GLN A 72 18.05 20.90 4.49
CA GLN A 72 19.49 20.87 4.79
C GLN A 72 19.81 20.81 6.28
N GLY A 73 18.85 21.18 7.14
CA GLY A 73 19.06 21.38 8.56
C GLY A 73 19.46 22.82 8.92
N LEU A 74 19.34 23.13 10.20
CA LEU A 74 19.55 24.48 10.72
C LEU A 74 21.02 24.77 10.94
N PRO A 75 21.51 26.00 10.58
CA PRO A 75 22.86 26.40 10.84
C PRO A 75 23.06 26.68 12.34
N ILE A 76 24.10 26.12 12.93
CA ILE A 76 24.53 26.38 14.31
C ILE A 76 25.95 26.86 14.33
N LYS A 77 26.25 27.75 15.28
CA LYS A 77 27.63 28.18 15.55
C LYS A 77 28.36 27.07 16.29
N MET A 78 29.53 26.73 15.78
CA MET A 78 30.45 25.76 16.37
C MET A 78 31.72 26.46 16.77
N PHE A 79 32.18 26.21 17.96
CA PHE A 79 33.35 26.83 18.54
C PHE A 79 34.50 25.82 18.60
N PRO A 80 35.72 26.25 18.25
CA PRO A 80 36.89 25.38 18.28
C PRO A 80 37.32 25.15 19.73
N MET A 81 37.44 23.88 20.11
CA MET A 81 37.87 23.48 21.46
C MET A 81 39.03 22.47 21.37
N LEU A 82 39.86 22.51 22.38
CA LEU A 82 40.94 21.55 22.63
C LEU A 82 40.51 20.59 23.74
N THR A 83 40.60 19.29 23.47
CA THR A 83 40.43 18.29 24.53
C THR A 83 41.55 18.34 25.53
N PRO A 84 41.44 17.77 26.74
CA PRO A 84 42.55 17.65 27.68
C PRO A 84 43.78 16.92 27.10
N SER A 85 43.58 16.10 26.05
CA SER A 85 44.68 15.43 25.33
C SER A 85 45.24 16.23 24.14
N GLY A 86 44.82 17.50 23.96
CA GLY A 86 45.26 18.36 22.87
C GLY A 86 44.64 18.11 21.50
N LYS A 87 43.61 17.23 21.41
CA LYS A 87 42.90 17.00 20.16
C LYS A 87 41.93 18.15 19.86
N GLN A 88 42.02 18.70 18.65
CA GLN A 88 41.14 19.78 18.18
C GLN A 88 39.80 19.27 17.73
N THR A 89 38.71 19.96 18.12
CA THR A 89 37.34 19.66 17.68
C THR A 89 36.49 20.92 17.69
N TYR A 90 35.34 20.87 17.03
CA TYR A 90 34.34 21.93 17.07
C TYR A 90 33.10 21.45 17.84
N VAL A 91 32.63 22.27 18.78
CA VAL A 91 31.47 21.96 19.63
C VAL A 91 30.44 23.09 19.57
N PRO A 92 29.15 22.78 19.72
CA PRO A 92 28.10 23.81 19.80
C PRO A 92 28.23 24.64 21.07
N GLU A 93 27.78 25.89 21.03
CA GLU A 93 27.86 26.84 22.15
C GLU A 93 27.29 26.28 23.45
N ILE A 94 26.17 25.52 23.37
CA ILE A 94 25.51 24.96 24.53
C ILE A 94 26.34 23.94 25.32
N GLU A 95 27.36 23.32 24.70
CA GLU A 95 28.18 22.32 25.33
C GLU A 95 29.44 22.92 25.96
N ILE A 96 29.80 24.16 25.63
CA ILE A 96 31.09 24.78 26.03
C ILE A 96 31.25 24.75 27.56
N SER A 97 30.28 25.28 28.31
CA SER A 97 30.36 25.40 29.78
C SER A 97 30.48 24.03 30.47
N MET A 98 29.93 22.99 29.90
CA MET A 98 30.06 21.63 30.42
C MET A 98 31.42 21.02 30.10
N LEU A 99 31.97 21.31 28.93
CA LEU A 99 33.25 20.79 28.48
C LEU A 99 34.43 21.51 29.19
N GLU A 100 34.29 22.81 29.45
CA GLU A 100 35.30 23.55 30.26
C GLU A 100 35.44 22.95 31.67
N LYS A 101 34.33 22.57 32.29
CA LYS A 101 34.37 21.86 33.60
C LYS A 101 35.07 20.50 33.51
N ARG A 102 35.16 19.90 32.34
CA ARG A 102 35.88 18.65 32.05
C ARG A 102 37.31 18.86 31.57
N GLY A 103 37.85 20.09 31.71
CA GLY A 103 39.23 20.42 31.34
C GLY A 103 39.46 20.69 29.88
N TRP A 104 38.41 20.94 29.09
CA TRP A 104 38.55 21.42 27.72
C TRP A 104 38.85 22.92 27.72
N SER A 105 39.60 23.41 26.73
CA SER A 105 39.93 24.82 26.56
C SER A 105 39.59 25.30 25.16
N TYR A 106 39.40 26.60 25.02
CA TYR A 106 39.23 27.25 23.72
C TYR A 106 40.49 27.11 22.87
N ASP A 107 40.36 26.82 21.59
CA ASP A 107 41.42 26.88 20.62
C ASP A 107 41.44 28.30 20.03
N LEU A 108 42.33 29.14 20.56
CA LEU A 108 42.45 30.55 20.18
C LEU A 108 43.05 30.75 18.78
N ASP A 109 43.66 29.72 18.22
CA ASP A 109 44.28 29.77 16.87
C ASP A 109 43.22 29.56 15.76
N ARG A 110 41.99 29.27 16.11
CA ARG A 110 40.91 29.02 15.16
C ARG A 110 39.71 29.92 15.40
N SER A 111 39.00 30.22 14.30
CA SER A 111 37.75 30.96 14.35
C SER A 111 36.52 30.02 14.50
N PRO A 112 35.45 30.47 15.16
CA PRO A 112 34.18 29.80 15.11
C PRO A 112 33.68 29.59 13.67
N VAL A 113 32.99 28.50 13.42
CA VAL A 113 32.43 28.16 12.10
C VAL A 113 30.94 27.90 12.23
N THR A 114 30.21 28.04 11.13
CA THR A 114 28.82 27.63 11.05
C THR A 114 28.77 26.23 10.44
N LYS A 115 28.10 25.30 11.11
CA LYS A 115 27.75 23.98 10.57
C LYS A 115 26.24 23.80 10.61
N CYS A 116 25.68 23.12 9.63
CA CYS A 116 24.26 22.74 9.67
C CYS A 116 24.11 21.41 10.43
N MET A 117 23.15 21.34 11.33
CA MET A 117 22.73 20.07 11.93
C MET A 117 21.89 19.30 10.91
N LYS A 118 22.21 18.02 10.67
CA LYS A 118 21.41 17.21 9.78
C LYS A 118 19.97 17.04 10.32
N PRO A 119 18.93 17.08 9.46
CA PRO A 119 17.56 16.77 9.86
C PRO A 119 17.43 15.32 10.36
N GLU A 120 16.41 15.05 11.18
CA GLU A 120 16.16 13.73 11.78
C GLU A 120 15.85 12.65 10.73
N PHE A 121 15.17 13.02 9.65
CA PHE A 121 14.81 12.07 8.59
C PHE A 121 16.00 11.57 7.76
N VAL A 122 17.18 12.17 7.92
CA VAL A 122 18.35 11.76 7.14
C VAL A 122 18.81 10.38 7.57
N PRO A 123 18.89 9.42 6.61
CA PRO A 123 19.32 8.07 6.94
C PRO A 123 20.68 8.02 7.65
N ASP A 124 20.78 7.18 8.67
CA ASP A 124 22.00 6.91 9.42
C ASP A 124 22.20 5.40 9.50
N GLU A 125 23.30 4.88 8.97
CA GLU A 125 23.54 3.42 8.89
C GLU A 125 23.52 2.73 10.26
N LYS A 126 23.85 3.46 11.34
CA LYS A 126 23.86 2.91 12.70
C LYS A 126 22.46 2.81 13.32
N VAL A 127 21.51 3.62 12.85
CA VAL A 127 20.16 3.71 13.38
C VAL A 127 19.17 3.01 12.44
N HIS A 128 19.30 3.27 11.14
CA HIS A 128 18.34 2.85 10.13
C HIS A 128 18.87 1.73 9.22
N GLY A 129 20.04 1.12 9.57
CA GLY A 129 20.60 0.05 8.75
C GLY A 129 21.34 0.51 7.48
N GLU A 130 22.04 -0.43 6.86
CA GLU A 130 22.93 -0.16 5.71
C GLU A 130 22.18 0.07 4.40
N LYS A 131 20.94 -0.44 4.27
CA LYS A 131 20.17 -0.42 3.03
C LYS A 131 18.77 0.13 3.26
N GLY A 132 18.33 1.02 2.39
CA GLY A 132 17.00 1.58 2.52
C GLY A 132 16.54 2.39 1.31
N ILE A 133 15.28 2.80 1.37
CA ILE A 133 14.63 3.71 0.45
C ILE A 133 14.27 4.99 1.19
N LEU A 134 14.79 6.11 0.72
CA LEU A 134 14.37 7.45 1.13
C LEU A 134 13.32 7.93 0.11
N LEU A 135 12.07 7.96 0.54
CA LEU A 135 10.97 8.48 -0.25
C LEU A 135 10.79 9.99 0.01
N LEU A 136 10.94 10.79 -1.04
CA LEU A 136 10.58 12.20 -1.04
C LEU A 136 9.15 12.32 -1.58
N ASP A 137 8.18 12.45 -0.67
CA ASP A 137 6.76 12.38 -1.02
C ASP A 137 6.20 13.75 -1.41
N ASP A 138 5.37 13.77 -2.46
CA ASP A 138 4.70 14.96 -2.99
C ASP A 138 5.67 16.11 -3.33
N VAL A 139 6.81 15.79 -4.00
CA VAL A 139 7.92 16.73 -4.25
C VAL A 139 7.51 17.98 -5.02
N ASN A 140 6.47 17.95 -5.82
CA ASN A 140 6.00 19.10 -6.58
C ASN A 140 4.93 19.93 -5.84
N ARG A 141 4.81 19.74 -4.50
CA ARG A 141 3.97 20.60 -3.63
C ARG A 141 4.77 21.55 -2.77
N THR A 142 6.02 21.77 -3.10
CA THR A 142 6.93 22.62 -2.34
C THR A 142 7.38 23.84 -3.13
N THR A 143 8.25 24.66 -2.53
CA THR A 143 8.81 25.87 -3.15
C THR A 143 9.91 25.55 -4.15
N TYR A 144 10.22 26.50 -5.04
CA TYR A 144 11.32 26.36 -6.00
C TYR A 144 12.69 26.17 -5.33
N ASP A 145 12.93 26.81 -4.20
CA ASP A 145 14.22 26.71 -3.48
C ASP A 145 14.44 25.28 -2.99
N ILE A 146 13.41 24.64 -2.45
CA ILE A 146 13.46 23.25 -2.01
C ILE A 146 13.62 22.31 -3.21
N LEU A 147 12.92 22.56 -4.34
CA LEU A 147 13.12 21.79 -5.58
C LEU A 147 14.57 21.86 -6.08
N ASN A 148 15.22 23.03 -6.00
CA ASN A 148 16.62 23.20 -6.33
C ASN A 148 17.53 22.41 -5.38
N GLY A 149 17.23 22.38 -4.08
CA GLY A 149 17.94 21.56 -3.11
C GLY A 149 17.80 20.07 -3.39
N ILE A 150 16.58 19.62 -3.71
CA ILE A 150 16.31 18.23 -4.13
C ILE A 150 17.11 17.89 -5.38
N MET A 151 17.16 18.78 -6.38
CA MET A 151 17.92 18.58 -7.60
C MET A 151 19.42 18.35 -7.30
N GLN A 152 20.01 19.10 -6.37
CA GLN A 152 21.41 18.89 -5.92
C GLN A 152 21.57 17.53 -5.23
N LEU A 153 20.63 17.15 -4.37
CA LEU A 153 20.62 15.86 -3.71
C LEU A 153 20.58 14.70 -4.71
N LEU A 154 19.72 14.79 -5.73
CA LEU A 154 19.60 13.76 -6.78
C LEU A 154 20.87 13.65 -7.62
N GLN A 155 21.56 14.77 -7.85
CA GLN A 155 22.76 14.81 -8.66
C GLN A 155 23.98 14.23 -7.94
N ASN A 156 24.16 14.59 -6.67
CA ASN A 156 25.40 14.36 -5.92
C ASN A 156 25.23 13.30 -4.82
N GLY A 157 24.00 12.95 -4.46
CA GLY A 157 23.70 12.11 -3.30
C GLY A 157 24.00 12.78 -1.96
N GLU A 158 24.23 14.12 -1.97
CA GLU A 158 24.59 14.88 -0.77
C GLU A 158 24.07 16.31 -0.84
N LEU A 159 23.89 16.89 0.32
CA LEU A 159 23.68 18.31 0.56
C LEU A 159 24.78 18.85 1.46
N VAL A 160 24.75 20.15 1.75
CA VAL A 160 25.81 20.83 2.54
C VAL A 160 26.04 20.15 3.90
N SER A 161 24.99 19.66 4.54
CA SER A 161 25.04 19.14 5.92
C SER A 161 25.09 17.62 6.03
N TRP A 162 24.69 16.91 4.98
CA TRP A 162 24.55 15.46 5.04
C TRP A 162 24.70 14.78 3.68
N LYS A 163 25.01 13.50 3.74
CA LYS A 163 25.18 12.65 2.56
C LYS A 163 24.35 11.39 2.73
N LEU A 164 23.70 10.98 1.64
CA LEU A 164 22.96 9.73 1.59
C LEU A 164 23.92 8.53 1.73
N PRO A 165 23.67 7.58 2.64
CA PRO A 165 24.49 6.37 2.75
C PRO A 165 24.48 5.55 1.45
N LYS A 166 25.55 4.80 1.20
CA LYS A 166 25.74 4.10 -0.09
C LYS A 166 24.64 3.06 -0.40
N GLY A 167 24.08 2.40 0.61
CA GLY A 167 23.02 1.42 0.42
C GLY A 167 21.61 2.01 0.28
N TRP A 168 21.47 3.35 0.37
CA TRP A 168 20.17 4.01 0.32
C TRP A 168 19.83 4.54 -1.08
N HIS A 169 18.57 4.42 -1.47
CA HIS A 169 18.05 4.83 -2.77
C HIS A 169 16.99 5.91 -2.62
N ILE A 170 16.95 6.87 -3.53
CA ILE A 170 15.93 7.92 -3.53
C ILE A 170 14.83 7.55 -4.50
N VAL A 171 13.61 7.60 -3.99
CA VAL A 171 12.36 7.54 -4.77
C VAL A 171 11.59 8.83 -4.51
N LEU A 172 10.98 9.39 -5.53
CA LEU A 172 10.15 10.58 -5.45
C LEU A 172 8.73 10.24 -5.83
N THR A 173 7.76 10.92 -5.23
CA THR A 173 6.39 10.94 -5.75
C THR A 173 6.02 12.35 -6.18
N ALA A 174 5.20 12.43 -7.23
CA ALA A 174 4.69 13.69 -7.75
C ALA A 174 3.22 13.55 -8.20
N ASN A 175 2.49 14.65 -8.14
CA ASN A 175 1.12 14.73 -8.62
C ASN A 175 1.09 15.32 -10.04
N PRO A 176 0.13 14.90 -10.90
CA PRO A 176 0.03 15.44 -12.25
C PRO A 176 -0.20 16.94 -12.26
N ASP A 177 0.54 17.66 -13.10
CA ASP A 177 0.30 19.08 -13.38
C ASP A 177 -0.73 19.21 -14.50
N ASN A 178 -2.00 19.11 -14.16
CA ASN A 178 -3.14 19.22 -15.08
C ASN A 178 -4.11 20.35 -14.71
N GLY A 179 -3.66 21.28 -13.87
CA GLY A 179 -4.45 22.42 -13.39
C GLY A 179 -5.47 22.10 -12.28
N ASN A 180 -5.65 20.81 -11.93
CA ASN A 180 -6.58 20.41 -10.86
C ASN A 180 -5.92 20.37 -9.48
N PHE A 181 -4.61 20.47 -9.42
CA PHE A 181 -3.83 20.41 -8.19
C PHE A 181 -2.92 21.64 -8.10
N ASN A 182 -2.80 22.18 -6.90
CA ASN A 182 -1.84 23.26 -6.63
C ASN A 182 -0.44 22.63 -6.50
N VAL A 183 0.29 22.59 -7.61
CA VAL A 183 1.62 21.98 -7.71
C VAL A 183 2.58 22.95 -8.41
N SER A 184 3.84 22.95 -7.97
CA SER A 184 4.92 23.65 -8.64
C SER A 184 5.35 22.87 -9.89
N THR A 185 5.57 23.57 -10.98
CA THR A 185 6.09 22.95 -12.21
C THR A 185 7.54 22.54 -11.97
N MET A 186 7.85 21.27 -12.21
CA MET A 186 9.23 20.79 -12.18
C MET A 186 9.96 21.23 -13.45
N ASP A 187 11.14 21.80 -13.29
CA ASP A 187 11.96 22.20 -14.42
C ASP A 187 12.57 20.98 -15.16
N GLU A 188 13.03 21.22 -16.37
CA GLU A 188 13.62 20.18 -17.23
C GLU A 188 14.90 19.61 -16.61
N ALA A 189 15.64 20.42 -15.85
CA ALA A 189 16.86 19.98 -15.19
C ALA A 189 16.60 18.95 -14.08
N LEU A 190 15.51 19.09 -13.33
CA LEU A 190 15.09 18.10 -12.33
C LEU A 190 14.54 16.85 -13.01
N ILE A 191 13.71 17.03 -14.05
CA ILE A 191 13.11 15.93 -14.80
C ILE A 191 14.18 15.02 -15.41
N THR A 192 15.22 15.56 -16.00
CA THR A 192 16.30 14.77 -16.64
C THR A 192 17.19 13.97 -15.68
N ARG A 193 17.04 14.17 -14.37
CA ARG A 193 17.83 13.46 -13.35
C ARG A 193 17.18 12.21 -12.80
N CYS A 194 15.94 11.95 -13.16
CA CYS A 194 15.17 10.82 -12.65
C CYS A 194 14.66 9.93 -13.79
N SER A 195 14.41 8.68 -13.49
CA SER A 195 13.53 7.84 -14.29
C SER A 195 12.08 8.11 -13.88
N HIS A 196 11.19 8.26 -14.85
CA HIS A 196 9.79 8.64 -14.61
C HIS A 196 8.83 7.52 -14.99
N LEU A 197 7.91 7.21 -14.08
CA LEU A 197 6.80 6.28 -14.28
C LEU A 197 5.49 6.95 -13.87
N ASN A 198 4.42 6.67 -14.58
CA ASN A 198 3.08 7.08 -14.19
C ASN A 198 2.29 5.87 -13.72
N ILE A 199 1.80 5.90 -12.47
CA ILE A 199 1.00 4.82 -11.94
C ILE A 199 -0.46 5.00 -12.32
N ASN A 200 -1.05 3.94 -12.86
CA ASN A 200 -2.48 3.82 -13.06
C ASN A 200 -3.10 3.02 -11.91
N PHE A 201 -4.35 3.34 -11.59
CA PHE A 201 -5.10 2.55 -10.63
C PHE A 201 -5.32 1.13 -11.19
N ASP A 202 -4.94 0.13 -10.40
CA ASP A 202 -5.19 -1.27 -10.70
C ASP A 202 -6.13 -1.88 -9.65
N ILE A 203 -7.31 -2.29 -10.10
CA ILE A 203 -8.33 -2.86 -9.23
C ILE A 203 -7.86 -4.18 -8.61
N ASN A 204 -7.08 -4.99 -9.32
CA ASN A 204 -6.62 -6.28 -8.81
C ASN A 204 -5.63 -6.10 -7.65
N SER A 205 -4.70 -5.17 -7.78
CA SER A 205 -3.77 -4.80 -6.71
C SER A 205 -4.52 -4.18 -5.51
N TRP A 206 -5.53 -3.33 -5.78
CA TRP A 206 -6.37 -2.78 -4.72
C TRP A 206 -7.17 -3.87 -3.99
N VAL A 207 -7.68 -4.87 -4.70
CA VAL A 207 -8.39 -6.02 -4.11
C VAL A 207 -7.47 -6.82 -3.19
N LYS A 208 -6.23 -7.10 -3.60
CA LYS A 208 -5.22 -7.75 -2.75
C LYS A 208 -5.00 -6.94 -1.46
N TRP A 209 -4.74 -5.64 -1.62
CA TRP A 209 -4.57 -4.70 -0.50
C TRP A 209 -5.80 -4.65 0.41
N ALA A 210 -7.00 -4.63 -0.15
CA ALA A 210 -8.26 -4.57 0.59
C ALA A 210 -8.48 -5.82 1.46
N HIS A 211 -8.13 -6.99 0.96
CA HIS A 211 -8.11 -8.22 1.74
C HIS A 211 -7.04 -8.17 2.84
N GLU A 212 -5.82 -7.73 2.53
CA GLU A 212 -4.74 -7.58 3.51
C GLU A 212 -5.10 -6.62 4.65
N ASN A 213 -5.88 -5.59 4.36
CA ASN A 213 -6.38 -4.63 5.33
C ASN A 213 -7.77 -5.00 5.90
N ASN A 214 -8.20 -6.24 5.69
CA ASN A 214 -9.40 -6.83 6.30
C ASN A 214 -10.68 -6.02 6.02
N LEU A 215 -10.84 -5.49 4.80
CA LEU A 215 -12.07 -4.86 4.36
C LEU A 215 -13.17 -5.92 4.23
N HIS A 216 -14.43 -5.53 4.45
CA HIS A 216 -15.54 -6.48 4.32
C HIS A 216 -15.72 -6.93 2.86
N SER A 217 -15.91 -8.24 2.64
CA SER A 217 -16.04 -8.85 1.30
C SER A 217 -17.07 -8.17 0.40
N SER A 218 -18.18 -7.66 0.96
CA SER A 218 -19.16 -6.91 0.17
C SER A 218 -18.60 -5.60 -0.41
N CYS A 219 -17.72 -4.92 0.32
CA CYS A 219 -17.05 -3.72 -0.15
C CYS A 219 -16.11 -4.05 -1.31
N ILE A 220 -15.34 -5.13 -1.17
CA ILE A 220 -14.41 -5.60 -2.20
C ILE A 220 -15.16 -6.01 -3.46
N GLN A 221 -16.26 -6.74 -3.31
CA GLN A 221 -17.09 -7.15 -4.44
C GLN A 221 -17.75 -5.95 -5.14
N PHE A 222 -18.24 -4.97 -4.37
CA PHE A 222 -18.78 -3.74 -4.93
C PHE A 222 -17.71 -2.99 -5.75
N ALA A 223 -16.52 -2.79 -5.20
CA ALA A 223 -15.41 -2.14 -5.87
C ALA A 223 -15.01 -2.84 -7.17
N SER A 224 -14.81 -4.15 -7.12
CA SER A 224 -14.44 -4.97 -8.29
C SER A 224 -15.48 -4.91 -9.41
N SER A 225 -16.76 -4.85 -9.05
CA SER A 225 -17.86 -4.72 -10.03
C SER A 225 -18.04 -3.29 -10.55
N ASN A 226 -17.35 -2.31 -9.95
CA ASN A 226 -17.54 -0.89 -10.23
C ASN A 226 -16.18 -0.15 -10.35
N LYS A 227 -15.25 -0.72 -11.10
CA LYS A 227 -13.89 -0.18 -11.30
C LYS A 227 -13.89 1.31 -11.66
N GLU A 228 -14.76 1.73 -12.57
CA GLU A 228 -14.86 3.13 -13.00
C GLU A 228 -15.21 4.07 -11.84
N LEU A 229 -16.11 3.64 -10.95
CA LEU A 229 -16.42 4.41 -9.74
C LEU A 229 -15.22 4.55 -8.81
N MET A 230 -14.40 3.51 -8.69
CA MET A 230 -13.17 3.55 -7.89
C MET A 230 -12.18 4.61 -8.41
N GLU A 231 -12.13 4.82 -9.72
CA GLU A 231 -11.30 5.84 -10.37
C GLU A 231 -11.95 7.25 -10.36
N GLY A 232 -13.14 7.39 -9.79
CA GLY A 232 -13.89 8.64 -9.79
C GLY A 232 -14.55 8.95 -11.14
N ILE A 233 -14.85 7.94 -11.96
CA ILE A 233 -15.50 8.09 -13.25
C ILE A 233 -17.00 7.80 -13.09
N ASN A 234 -17.84 8.74 -13.52
CA ASN A 234 -19.28 8.57 -13.51
C ASN A 234 -19.70 7.60 -14.64
N LYS A 235 -20.33 6.47 -14.27
CA LYS A 235 -20.78 5.43 -15.21
C LYS A 235 -21.73 5.93 -16.29
N ARG A 236 -22.58 6.92 -15.99
CA ARG A 236 -23.59 7.42 -16.93
C ARG A 236 -23.01 8.38 -17.96
N SER A 237 -22.06 9.22 -17.56
CA SER A 237 -21.48 10.26 -18.41
C SER A 237 -20.11 9.89 -19.01
N GLY A 238 -19.44 8.85 -18.46
CA GLY A 238 -18.07 8.49 -18.82
C GLY A 238 -17.04 9.56 -18.44
N LYS A 239 -17.43 10.61 -17.72
CA LYS A 239 -16.56 11.71 -17.28
C LYS A 239 -16.20 11.54 -15.81
N PHE A 240 -15.08 12.12 -15.40
CA PHE A 240 -14.77 12.23 -13.98
C PHE A 240 -15.86 12.99 -13.24
N TYR A 241 -16.16 12.56 -12.02
CA TYR A 241 -17.00 13.36 -11.14
C TYR A 241 -16.37 14.74 -10.95
N GLU A 242 -17.19 15.79 -10.98
CA GLU A 242 -16.73 17.15 -10.69
C GLU A 242 -16.17 17.27 -9.27
N ASN A 243 -16.61 16.39 -8.40
CA ASN A 243 -16.16 16.33 -7.02
C ASN A 243 -14.95 15.40 -6.89
N SER A 244 -13.75 15.97 -6.69
CA SER A 244 -12.48 15.25 -6.51
C SER A 244 -12.42 14.34 -5.27
N ARG A 245 -13.51 14.23 -4.51
CA ARG A 245 -13.58 13.37 -3.31
C ARG A 245 -13.63 11.88 -3.62
N ILE A 246 -14.08 11.49 -4.81
CA ILE A 246 -14.17 10.07 -5.19
C ILE A 246 -12.83 9.61 -5.73
N ASN A 247 -12.10 8.86 -4.94
CA ASN A 247 -10.83 8.23 -5.31
C ASN A 247 -10.60 6.98 -4.43
N PRO A 248 -9.65 6.09 -4.77
CA PRO A 248 -9.43 4.86 -4.02
C PRO A 248 -9.21 5.05 -2.52
N ARG A 249 -8.49 6.09 -2.10
CA ARG A 249 -8.22 6.40 -0.68
C ARG A 249 -9.51 6.71 0.08
N THR A 250 -10.30 7.65 -0.42
CA THR A 250 -11.54 8.07 0.27
C THR A 250 -12.58 6.98 0.30
N ILE A 251 -12.66 6.17 -0.76
CA ILE A 251 -13.54 4.99 -0.82
C ILE A 251 -13.08 3.95 0.19
N SER A 252 -11.78 3.67 0.28
CA SER A 252 -11.22 2.73 1.25
C SER A 252 -11.52 3.16 2.69
N HIS A 253 -11.48 4.45 2.99
CA HIS A 253 -11.90 4.98 4.31
C HIS A 253 -13.36 4.67 4.60
N VAL A 254 -14.26 4.93 3.64
CA VAL A 254 -15.70 4.60 3.81
C VAL A 254 -15.88 3.11 4.08
N PHE A 255 -15.22 2.26 3.32
CA PHE A 255 -15.33 0.81 3.46
C PHE A 255 -14.79 0.29 4.79
N SER A 256 -13.62 0.76 5.23
CA SER A 256 -13.02 0.38 6.51
C SER A 256 -13.93 0.73 7.69
N HIS A 257 -14.49 1.94 7.70
CA HIS A 257 -15.38 2.38 8.77
C HIS A 257 -16.80 1.83 8.67
N SER A 258 -17.18 1.26 7.53
CA SER A 258 -18.51 0.64 7.33
C SER A 258 -18.56 -0.82 7.80
N LYS A 259 -17.42 -1.51 7.98
CA LYS A 259 -17.35 -2.96 8.27
C LYS A 259 -18.29 -3.36 9.40
N ILE A 260 -18.14 -2.77 10.58
CA ILE A 260 -18.95 -3.10 11.78
C ILE A 260 -20.46 -2.92 11.52
N HIS A 261 -20.84 -1.90 10.76
CA HIS A 261 -22.23 -1.63 10.45
C HIS A 261 -22.79 -2.60 9.40
N ILE A 262 -21.97 -3.04 8.46
CA ILE A 262 -22.33 -4.08 7.49
C ILE A 262 -22.53 -5.41 8.21
N ASP A 263 -21.64 -5.80 9.10
CA ASP A 263 -21.74 -7.01 9.90
C ASP A 263 -23.03 -7.03 10.73
N LYS A 264 -23.34 -5.93 11.44
CA LYS A 264 -24.59 -5.79 12.21
C LYS A 264 -25.82 -5.87 11.31
N TYR A 265 -25.80 -5.25 10.13
CA TYR A 265 -26.89 -5.30 9.17
C TYR A 265 -27.16 -6.73 8.69
N ILE A 266 -26.10 -7.50 8.40
CA ILE A 266 -26.22 -8.92 8.03
C ILE A 266 -26.76 -9.76 9.20
N GLN A 267 -26.21 -9.60 10.41
CA GLN A 267 -26.63 -10.32 11.62
C GLN A 267 -28.09 -10.06 11.99
N SER A 268 -28.61 -8.87 11.73
CA SER A 268 -30.03 -8.53 11.93
C SER A 268 -30.97 -9.15 10.89
N GLY A 269 -30.47 -9.97 9.97
CA GLY A 269 -31.26 -10.50 8.84
C GLY A 269 -31.64 -9.40 7.83
N TYR A 270 -30.81 -8.39 7.67
CA TYR A 270 -31.00 -7.25 6.74
C TYR A 270 -32.15 -6.31 7.13
N GLN A 271 -32.45 -6.20 8.42
CA GLN A 271 -33.58 -5.38 8.90
C GLN A 271 -33.15 -4.09 9.63
N GLU A 272 -31.91 -4.03 10.13
CA GLU A 272 -31.46 -2.88 10.91
C GLU A 272 -31.05 -1.69 10.03
N ASN A 273 -32.05 -0.92 9.56
CA ASN A 273 -31.83 0.24 8.69
C ASN A 273 -30.94 1.33 9.30
N LYS A 274 -30.82 1.41 10.64
CA LYS A 274 -29.89 2.35 11.29
C LYS A 274 -28.45 2.15 10.88
N CYS A 275 -28.03 0.92 10.61
CA CYS A 275 -26.70 0.62 10.11
C CYS A 275 -26.45 1.25 8.72
N LEU A 276 -27.44 1.13 7.83
CA LEU A 276 -27.35 1.74 6.49
C LEU A 276 -27.39 3.26 6.54
N GLU A 277 -28.16 3.87 7.46
CA GLU A 277 -28.16 5.33 7.65
C GLU A 277 -26.83 5.84 8.14
N HIS A 278 -26.16 5.09 9.00
CA HIS A 278 -24.80 5.43 9.45
C HIS A 278 -23.79 5.40 8.30
N ILE A 279 -23.84 4.31 7.49
CA ILE A 279 -22.99 4.18 6.30
C ILE A 279 -23.30 5.30 5.29
N ARG A 280 -24.58 5.67 5.12
CA ARG A 280 -25.00 6.76 4.26
C ARG A 280 -24.43 8.10 4.72
N THR A 281 -24.53 8.42 6.01
CA THR A 281 -23.99 9.66 6.58
C THR A 281 -22.47 9.74 6.40
N LEU A 282 -21.75 8.64 6.68
CA LEU A 282 -20.32 8.52 6.47
C LEU A 282 -19.96 8.72 4.99
N GLY A 283 -20.65 8.04 4.09
CA GLY A 283 -20.40 8.15 2.65
C GLY A 283 -20.67 9.54 2.10
N PHE A 284 -21.79 10.17 2.47
CA PHE A 284 -22.12 11.54 2.04
C PHE A 284 -21.06 12.55 2.48
N SER A 285 -20.57 12.43 3.69
CA SER A 285 -19.53 13.32 4.22
C SER A 285 -18.16 13.10 3.57
N THR A 286 -17.88 11.91 3.06
CA THR A 286 -16.55 11.53 2.58
C THR A 286 -16.46 11.53 1.05
N VAL A 287 -17.27 10.72 0.38
CA VAL A 287 -17.20 10.48 -1.08
C VAL A 287 -18.33 11.16 -1.87
N GLY A 288 -19.40 11.58 -1.20
CA GLY A 288 -20.53 12.25 -1.82
C GLY A 288 -21.74 11.33 -2.08
N ILE A 289 -22.81 11.95 -2.56
CA ILE A 289 -24.15 11.33 -2.62
C ILE A 289 -24.20 10.17 -3.64
N GLU A 290 -23.74 10.40 -4.86
CA GLU A 290 -23.92 9.44 -5.96
C GLU A 290 -23.25 8.09 -5.65
N PHE A 291 -21.97 8.10 -5.30
CA PHE A 291 -21.26 6.88 -4.92
C PHE A 291 -21.96 6.16 -3.74
N THR A 292 -22.34 6.93 -2.74
CA THR A 292 -22.92 6.38 -1.52
C THR A 292 -24.27 5.73 -1.78
N GLU A 293 -25.14 6.34 -2.58
CA GLU A 293 -26.45 5.74 -2.90
C GLU A 293 -26.31 4.48 -3.76
N ASP A 294 -25.35 4.44 -4.68
CA ASP A 294 -25.03 3.23 -5.42
C ASP A 294 -24.55 2.11 -4.47
N PHE A 295 -23.70 2.43 -3.51
CA PHE A 295 -23.22 1.48 -2.51
C PHE A 295 -24.34 1.01 -1.56
N ILE A 296 -25.18 1.92 -1.05
CA ILE A 296 -26.35 1.57 -0.21
C ILE A 296 -27.34 0.69 -0.98
N THR A 297 -27.57 1.00 -2.24
CA THR A 297 -28.45 0.18 -3.10
C THR A 297 -27.87 -1.23 -3.27
N TYR A 298 -26.55 -1.32 -3.47
CA TYR A 298 -25.87 -2.61 -3.53
C TYR A 298 -25.99 -3.38 -2.21
N LEU A 299 -25.78 -2.74 -1.05
CA LEU A 299 -25.95 -3.38 0.25
C LEU A 299 -27.37 -3.89 0.49
N ARG A 300 -28.40 -3.21 -0.01
CA ARG A 300 -29.80 -3.63 0.12
C ARG A 300 -30.17 -4.80 -0.80
N THR A 301 -29.64 -4.83 -2.00
CA THR A 301 -30.08 -5.75 -3.06
C THR A 301 -29.04 -6.81 -3.41
N GLY A 302 -27.76 -6.44 -3.38
CA GLY A 302 -26.64 -7.27 -3.84
C GLY A 302 -26.13 -8.22 -2.77
N ILE A 303 -26.04 -7.74 -1.52
CA ILE A 303 -25.43 -8.51 -0.44
C ILE A 303 -26.18 -9.81 -0.11
N LYS A 304 -27.49 -9.82 -0.30
CA LYS A 304 -28.33 -11.02 -0.09
C LYS A 304 -28.02 -12.18 -1.03
N ASN A 305 -27.42 -11.89 -2.17
CA ASN A 305 -27.03 -12.88 -3.18
C ASN A 305 -25.51 -13.16 -3.16
N MET A 306 -24.83 -12.65 -2.17
CA MET A 306 -23.40 -12.83 -2.01
C MET A 306 -23.14 -14.18 -1.33
N ILE A 307 -22.12 -14.89 -1.82
CA ILE A 307 -21.64 -16.13 -1.21
C ILE A 307 -20.48 -15.79 -0.30
N LEU A 308 -20.71 -15.77 1.00
CA LEU A 308 -19.67 -15.51 1.99
C LEU A 308 -18.93 -16.81 2.37
N PRO A 309 -17.66 -16.74 2.80
CA PRO A 309 -16.93 -17.90 3.31
C PRO A 309 -17.69 -18.65 4.39
N THR A 310 -18.28 -17.92 5.33
CA THR A 310 -19.10 -18.49 6.42
C THR A 310 -20.36 -19.20 5.92
N ASP A 311 -20.92 -18.73 4.80
CA ASP A 311 -22.07 -19.38 4.17
C ASP A 311 -21.72 -20.75 3.59
N ILE A 312 -20.52 -20.88 3.02
CA ILE A 312 -20.00 -22.14 2.48
C ILE A 312 -19.70 -23.11 3.62
N ILE A 313 -18.89 -22.66 4.59
CA ILE A 313 -18.36 -23.50 5.66
C ILE A 313 -19.47 -24.01 6.57
N ASN A 314 -20.45 -23.17 6.91
CA ASN A 314 -21.57 -23.52 7.79
C ASN A 314 -22.84 -23.97 7.01
N ALA A 315 -22.71 -24.32 5.74
CA ALA A 315 -23.85 -24.74 4.94
C ALA A 315 -24.45 -26.08 5.42
N ASN A 316 -25.76 -26.14 5.47
CA ASN A 316 -26.46 -27.43 5.45
C ASN A 316 -26.60 -27.92 4.00
N SER A 317 -27.02 -29.16 3.79
CA SER A 317 -27.13 -29.78 2.47
C SER A 317 -28.03 -29.00 1.47
N VAL A 318 -29.05 -28.30 1.96
CA VAL A 318 -29.94 -27.47 1.13
C VAL A 318 -29.22 -26.20 0.69
N LYS A 319 -28.58 -25.53 1.63
CA LYS A 319 -27.80 -24.29 1.36
C LYS A 319 -26.62 -24.56 0.43
N LEU A 320 -25.94 -25.71 0.60
CA LEU A 320 -24.82 -26.11 -0.24
C LEU A 320 -25.24 -26.33 -1.70
N LYS A 321 -26.40 -27.00 -1.92
CA LYS A 321 -26.99 -27.12 -3.27
C LYS A 321 -27.33 -25.77 -3.90
N LYS A 322 -27.88 -24.84 -3.12
CA LYS A 322 -28.16 -23.48 -3.60
C LYS A 322 -26.88 -22.73 -4.02
N ILE A 323 -25.82 -22.79 -3.19
CA ILE A 323 -24.53 -22.19 -3.49
C ILE A 323 -23.95 -22.76 -4.79
N LYS A 324 -23.96 -24.07 -4.99
CA LYS A 324 -23.52 -24.72 -6.24
C LYS A 324 -24.31 -24.21 -7.46
N THR A 325 -25.61 -24.06 -7.34
CA THR A 325 -26.44 -23.50 -8.41
C THR A 325 -26.03 -22.06 -8.73
N GLU A 326 -25.78 -21.24 -7.72
CA GLU A 326 -25.36 -19.84 -7.90
C GLU A 326 -23.98 -19.75 -8.56
N ILE A 327 -23.02 -20.58 -8.14
CA ILE A 327 -21.69 -20.68 -8.79
C ILE A 327 -21.84 -21.04 -10.26
N SER A 328 -22.66 -22.02 -10.59
CA SER A 328 -22.93 -22.44 -11.98
C SER A 328 -23.59 -21.32 -12.80
N LEU A 329 -24.49 -20.55 -12.20
CA LEU A 329 -25.11 -19.38 -12.86
C LEU A 329 -24.10 -18.26 -13.11
N LEU A 330 -23.20 -17.96 -12.14
CA LEU A 330 -22.12 -16.99 -12.32
C LEU A 330 -21.18 -17.40 -13.45
N LYS A 331 -20.83 -18.68 -13.51
CA LYS A 331 -20.02 -19.24 -14.59
C LYS A 331 -20.68 -19.09 -15.95
N LYS A 332 -21.97 -19.45 -16.08
CA LYS A 332 -22.74 -19.28 -17.32
C LYS A 332 -22.83 -17.81 -17.76
N LYS A 333 -22.92 -16.88 -16.80
CA LYS A 333 -22.93 -15.43 -17.05
C LYS A 333 -21.54 -14.86 -17.30
N LYS A 334 -20.49 -15.67 -17.33
CA LYS A 334 -19.07 -15.28 -17.49
C LYS A 334 -18.59 -14.28 -16.41
N ARG A 335 -19.15 -14.32 -15.21
CA ARG A 335 -18.76 -13.48 -14.08
C ARG A 335 -17.58 -14.11 -13.32
N ILE A 336 -16.47 -14.27 -14.07
CA ILE A 336 -15.21 -14.83 -13.53
C ILE A 336 -14.65 -13.92 -12.43
N ASP A 337 -14.88 -12.62 -12.52
CA ASP A 337 -14.57 -11.62 -11.52
C ASP A 337 -15.13 -11.98 -10.13
N ILE A 338 -16.40 -12.36 -10.07
CA ILE A 338 -17.06 -12.75 -8.81
C ILE A 338 -16.54 -14.11 -8.32
N LEU A 339 -16.33 -15.06 -9.23
CA LEU A 339 -15.78 -16.37 -8.86
C LEU A 339 -14.37 -16.25 -8.26
N ASN A 340 -13.52 -15.41 -8.83
CA ASN A 340 -12.22 -15.07 -8.25
C ASN A 340 -12.35 -14.52 -6.84
N LEU A 341 -13.26 -13.58 -6.62
CA LEU A 341 -13.47 -12.99 -5.30
C LEU A 341 -13.91 -14.02 -4.26
N ILE A 342 -14.83 -14.93 -4.61
CA ILE A 342 -15.25 -16.00 -3.69
C ILE A 342 -14.05 -16.85 -3.26
N ILE A 343 -13.16 -17.19 -4.19
CA ILE A 343 -11.96 -17.98 -3.89
C ILE A 343 -10.98 -17.17 -3.02
N MET A 344 -10.76 -15.90 -3.33
CA MET A 344 -9.92 -15.02 -2.53
C MET A 344 -10.47 -14.81 -1.12
N ASP A 345 -11.78 -14.58 -1.00
CA ASP A 345 -12.45 -14.45 0.30
C ASP A 345 -12.29 -15.73 1.14
N LEU A 346 -12.43 -16.91 0.53
CA LEU A 346 -12.19 -18.19 1.20
C LEU A 346 -10.75 -18.33 1.68
N GLU A 347 -9.79 -17.97 0.84
CA GLU A 347 -8.37 -17.99 1.20
C GLU A 347 -8.10 -17.11 2.42
N TYR A 348 -8.56 -15.86 2.37
CA TYR A 348 -8.36 -14.91 3.48
C TYR A 348 -9.06 -15.36 4.76
N TYR A 349 -10.27 -15.87 4.64
CA TYR A 349 -11.00 -16.43 5.77
C TYR A 349 -10.21 -17.56 6.44
N LEU A 350 -9.69 -18.50 5.66
CA LEU A 350 -8.88 -19.62 6.17
C LEU A 350 -7.58 -19.16 6.83
N LEU A 351 -6.96 -18.12 6.31
CA LEU A 351 -5.70 -17.60 6.83
C LEU A 351 -5.85 -16.74 8.07
N ARG A 352 -6.96 -16.00 8.21
CA ARG A 352 -7.07 -14.94 9.22
C ARG A 352 -8.25 -15.08 10.19
N GLU A 353 -9.40 -15.53 9.73
CA GLU A 353 -10.63 -15.48 10.51
C GLU A 353 -11.08 -16.87 11.03
N SER A 354 -10.75 -17.96 10.33
CA SER A 354 -11.22 -19.28 10.72
C SER A 354 -10.56 -19.78 11.99
N GLU A 355 -11.38 -20.32 12.89
CA GLU A 355 -10.94 -21.26 13.89
C GLU A 355 -10.72 -22.64 13.25
N GLU A 356 -10.34 -23.66 14.03
CA GLU A 356 -10.19 -25.01 13.52
C GLU A 356 -11.55 -25.52 12.98
N LEU A 357 -11.57 -25.88 11.69
CA LEU A 357 -12.78 -26.38 11.03
C LEU A 357 -13.12 -27.77 11.55
N ASN A 358 -14.35 -27.97 11.99
CA ASN A 358 -14.86 -29.29 12.29
C ASN A 358 -15.02 -30.13 10.99
N LYS A 359 -15.26 -31.43 11.13
CA LYS A 359 -15.34 -32.34 9.98
C LYS A 359 -16.38 -31.90 8.94
N SER A 360 -17.59 -31.49 9.36
CA SER A 360 -18.64 -31.05 8.44
C SER A 360 -18.27 -29.78 7.69
N GLN A 361 -17.65 -28.82 8.37
CA GLN A 361 -17.19 -27.57 7.80
C GLN A 361 -16.08 -27.82 6.77
N TYR A 362 -15.17 -28.70 7.09
CA TYR A 362 -14.10 -29.13 6.18
C TYR A 362 -14.67 -29.83 4.93
N ASP A 363 -15.59 -30.76 5.11
CA ASP A 363 -16.22 -31.48 4.01
C ASP A 363 -16.97 -30.52 3.06
N ASN A 364 -17.70 -29.53 3.62
CA ASN A 364 -18.37 -28.48 2.84
C ASN A 364 -17.37 -27.65 2.00
N LEU A 365 -16.26 -27.26 2.60
CA LEU A 365 -15.20 -26.51 1.91
C LEU A 365 -14.66 -27.29 0.71
N ILE A 366 -14.24 -28.53 0.94
CA ILE A 366 -13.67 -29.39 -0.12
C ILE A 366 -14.74 -29.65 -1.21
N GLU A 367 -15.98 -29.92 -0.82
CA GLU A 367 -17.08 -30.17 -1.77
C GLU A 367 -17.37 -28.96 -2.68
N ILE A 368 -17.25 -27.74 -2.18
CA ILE A 368 -17.43 -26.54 -3.00
C ILE A 368 -16.20 -26.27 -3.89
N LEU A 369 -14.99 -26.41 -3.37
CA LEU A 369 -13.75 -26.18 -4.14
C LEU A 369 -13.61 -27.20 -5.29
N THR A 370 -14.05 -28.42 -5.11
CA THR A 370 -14.01 -29.49 -6.14
C THR A 370 -15.24 -29.51 -7.04
N PHE A 371 -16.27 -28.70 -6.73
CA PHE A 371 -17.51 -28.70 -7.49
C PHE A 371 -17.33 -28.22 -8.92
N GLY A 372 -17.73 -29.05 -9.87
CA GLY A 372 -17.82 -28.71 -11.29
C GLY A 372 -16.48 -28.42 -11.97
N THR A 373 -15.37 -28.85 -11.41
CA THR A 373 -14.03 -28.71 -12.01
C THR A 373 -13.84 -29.63 -13.21
N GLU A 374 -14.47 -30.81 -13.21
CA GLU A 374 -14.38 -31.79 -14.32
C GLU A 374 -15.27 -31.42 -15.50
N ASP A 375 -16.54 -31.03 -15.23
CA ASP A 375 -17.53 -30.72 -16.25
C ASP A 375 -17.63 -29.23 -16.59
N ASN A 376 -16.75 -28.41 -16.03
CA ASN A 376 -16.66 -26.98 -16.21
C ASN A 376 -17.95 -26.20 -15.80
N THR A 377 -18.69 -26.74 -14.85
CA THR A 377 -19.92 -26.10 -14.32
C THR A 377 -19.68 -25.26 -13.06
N GLY A 378 -18.54 -25.47 -12.38
CA GLY A 378 -18.12 -24.79 -11.16
C GLY A 378 -16.94 -23.85 -11.36
N PHE A 379 -16.01 -23.86 -10.42
CA PHE A 379 -14.80 -23.05 -10.50
C PHE A 379 -13.87 -23.52 -11.63
N ASN A 380 -13.12 -22.58 -12.22
CA ASN A 380 -12.08 -22.95 -13.17
C ASN A 380 -10.91 -23.65 -12.46
N ARG A 381 -10.29 -24.60 -13.14
CA ARG A 381 -9.07 -25.28 -12.62
C ARG A 381 -7.99 -24.29 -12.23
N ASP A 382 -7.75 -23.25 -13.06
CA ASP A 382 -6.75 -22.20 -12.80
C ASP A 382 -6.99 -21.47 -11.47
N LEU A 383 -8.26 -21.21 -11.12
CA LEU A 383 -8.63 -20.58 -9.85
C LEU A 383 -8.31 -21.47 -8.66
N ILE A 384 -8.65 -22.75 -8.76
CA ILE A 384 -8.38 -23.72 -7.70
C ILE A 384 -6.88 -23.95 -7.57
N THR A 385 -6.15 -24.02 -8.70
CA THR A 385 -4.69 -24.12 -8.70
C THR A 385 -4.05 -22.91 -8.02
N SER A 386 -4.53 -21.70 -8.33
CA SER A 386 -4.05 -20.45 -7.70
C SER A 386 -4.28 -20.47 -6.19
N PHE A 387 -5.50 -20.79 -5.75
CA PHE A 387 -5.85 -20.96 -4.34
C PHE A 387 -4.94 -21.96 -3.63
N TRP A 388 -4.77 -23.16 -4.20
CA TRP A 388 -3.94 -24.21 -3.63
C TRP A 388 -2.47 -23.77 -3.56
N THR A 389 -1.96 -23.16 -4.63
CA THR A 389 -0.57 -22.69 -4.69
C THR A 389 -0.32 -21.60 -3.65
N SER A 390 -1.29 -20.70 -3.45
CA SER A 390 -1.19 -19.67 -2.42
C SER A 390 -1.11 -20.27 -1.01
N LEU A 391 -1.97 -21.25 -0.71
CA LEU A 391 -1.93 -21.96 0.58
C LEU A 391 -0.63 -22.76 0.77
N CYS A 392 -0.10 -23.41 -0.28
CA CYS A 392 1.18 -24.11 -0.22
C CYS A 392 2.35 -23.15 0.07
N ASN A 393 2.28 -21.94 -0.44
CA ASN A 393 3.32 -20.92 -0.27
C ASN A 393 3.12 -20.06 1.00
N VAL A 394 2.27 -20.48 1.94
CA VAL A 394 1.97 -19.70 3.15
C VAL A 394 3.22 -19.27 3.93
N LYS A 395 4.29 -20.11 3.93
CA LYS A 395 5.57 -19.79 4.57
C LYS A 395 6.31 -18.59 3.96
N LYS A 396 5.96 -18.19 2.74
CA LYS A 396 6.55 -17.02 2.06
C LYS A 396 5.76 -15.74 2.30
N ARG A 397 4.64 -15.82 3.04
CA ARG A 397 3.81 -14.65 3.33
C ARG A 397 4.41 -13.85 4.47
N ARG A 398 4.23 -12.55 4.44
CA ARG A 398 4.69 -11.61 5.48
C ARG A 398 4.04 -11.86 6.84
N ASP A 399 2.80 -12.31 6.83
CA ASP A 399 2.01 -12.58 8.04
C ASP A 399 2.15 -14.02 8.55
N TYR A 400 3.11 -14.80 8.01
CA TYR A 400 3.31 -16.20 8.41
C TYR A 400 3.54 -16.37 9.90
N ASP A 401 4.38 -15.52 10.49
CA ASP A 401 4.72 -15.60 11.92
C ASP A 401 3.54 -15.22 12.85
N SER A 402 2.51 -14.57 12.32
CA SER A 402 1.27 -14.25 13.02
C SER A 402 0.23 -15.37 12.97
N LEU A 403 0.45 -16.41 12.16
CA LEU A 403 -0.46 -17.53 12.03
C LEU A 403 -0.33 -18.52 13.21
N SER A 404 -1.46 -18.91 13.78
CA SER A 404 -1.46 -19.92 14.86
C SER A 404 -1.03 -21.30 14.34
N THR A 405 -0.49 -22.12 15.23
CA THR A 405 -0.08 -23.52 14.92
C THR A 405 -1.26 -24.34 14.41
N GLU A 406 -2.46 -24.09 14.95
CA GLU A 406 -3.70 -24.77 14.57
C GLU A 406 -4.08 -24.43 13.12
N ARG A 407 -3.98 -23.15 12.73
CA ARG A 407 -4.22 -22.71 11.36
C ARG A 407 -3.22 -23.34 10.37
N LEU A 408 -1.95 -23.39 10.71
CA LEU A 408 -0.93 -24.01 9.88
C LEU A 408 -1.20 -25.50 9.68
N LYS A 409 -1.66 -26.22 10.71
CA LYS A 409 -2.09 -27.63 10.61
C LYS A 409 -3.31 -27.77 9.69
N GLN A 410 -4.29 -26.89 9.81
CA GLN A 410 -5.47 -26.88 8.95
C GLN A 410 -5.11 -26.61 7.49
N ILE A 411 -4.27 -25.61 7.20
CA ILE A 411 -3.77 -25.31 5.86
C ILE A 411 -3.05 -26.53 5.29
N SER A 412 -2.17 -27.15 6.06
CA SER A 412 -1.46 -28.39 5.65
C SER A 412 -2.44 -29.51 5.32
N LYS A 413 -3.52 -29.68 6.09
CA LYS A 413 -4.56 -30.66 5.83
C LYS A 413 -5.31 -30.38 4.51
N ILE A 414 -5.66 -29.12 4.25
CA ILE A 414 -6.33 -28.71 3.00
C ILE A 414 -5.40 -28.92 1.80
N THR A 415 -4.15 -28.53 1.88
CA THR A 415 -3.18 -28.66 0.78
C THR A 415 -2.78 -30.11 0.48
N SER A 416 -2.97 -31.02 1.40
CA SER A 416 -2.74 -32.46 1.24
C SER A 416 -3.99 -33.27 0.88
N ASP A 417 -5.16 -32.64 0.74
CA ASP A 417 -6.41 -33.34 0.41
C ASP A 417 -6.39 -33.87 -1.02
N SER A 418 -6.58 -35.18 -1.16
CA SER A 418 -6.49 -35.87 -2.46
C SER A 418 -7.57 -35.41 -3.44
N LYS A 419 -8.81 -35.14 -2.98
CA LYS A 419 -9.89 -34.67 -3.85
C LYS A 419 -9.60 -33.28 -4.40
N LEU A 420 -9.01 -32.41 -3.58
CA LEU A 420 -8.62 -31.08 -4.03
C LEU A 420 -7.46 -31.18 -5.04
N ILE A 421 -6.45 -32.00 -4.75
CA ILE A 421 -5.32 -32.24 -5.65
C ILE A 421 -5.78 -32.80 -7.00
N ASP A 422 -6.70 -33.75 -7.00
CA ASP A 422 -7.21 -34.38 -8.23
C ASP A 422 -8.09 -33.41 -9.05
N SER A 423 -8.67 -32.41 -8.41
CA SER A 423 -9.55 -31.44 -9.10
C SER A 423 -8.82 -30.44 -10.00
N TYR A 424 -7.50 -30.27 -9.84
CA TYR A 424 -6.71 -29.33 -10.66
C TYR A 424 -5.63 -30.01 -11.51
N LYS A 425 -5.31 -31.29 -11.29
CA LYS A 425 -4.49 -32.11 -12.19
C LYS A 425 -5.29 -32.47 -13.44
#